data_f1e0aa4add1bf772b9d7a463ecb5f5b0
#
_entry.id   f1e0aa4add1bf772b9d7a463ecb5f5b0
#
_cell.length_a   1.000
_cell.length_b   1.000
_cell.length_c   1.000
_cell.angle_alpha   90.00
_cell.angle_beta   90.00
_cell.angle_gamma   90.00
#
_symmetry.space_group_name_H-M   'P 1'
#
loop_
_entity.id
_entity.type
_entity.pdbx_description
1 polymer ?
#
loop_
_entity_poly.entity_id
_entity_poly.type
_entity_poly.pdbx_seq_one_letter_code
_entity_poly.pdbx_strand_id
1 'polypeptide(L)'
;MKPTFLTRSLILLGTLAAFAFQTASADPAELRIGYQKSAVNLVVAREKRFLETRFPNTQVRYVEFPAGPQLLEALNAGSIDLGATGDIPPIFAQAAGADLLYVGTEPAKPLAEVILVSKDSPIHTLADLKGKKVAFQKGSSSHALLLRALNQAGLNYTDIQPVYLPPADARAAFDQGNVDAWAIWDPFYSAALLTGQVHVLTDGRNGLSNSGSFYLAARPFAERNPDLIPQIFNALNQAEALTRANPEGSIEIMTRQLGLPRAVVASYFSHRPDSPISSITAKDIENQQQTADLFYQNRLIPKPIRVADVATPTVPVTAQRQTNTEVTP
;
A
#
# COMPACT_ATOMS: atom_id res chain seq x y z
N MET A 1 31.19 10.72 -90.08
CA MET A 1 29.97 10.11 -89.52
C MET A 1 30.32 9.45 -88.20
N LYS A 2 29.88 9.98 -87.07
CA LYS A 2 30.10 9.43 -85.71
C LYS A 2 28.75 9.08 -85.13
N PRO A 3 28.53 7.86 -84.57
CA PRO A 3 27.31 7.58 -83.76
C PRO A 3 27.50 7.98 -82.35
N THR A 4 26.49 8.69 -81.80
CA THR A 4 26.30 9.07 -80.41
C THR A 4 25.75 7.91 -79.58
N PHE A 5 26.45 7.50 -78.50
CA PHE A 5 25.96 6.55 -77.49
C PHE A 5 25.16 7.30 -76.44
N LEU A 6 23.88 6.98 -76.29
CA LEU A 6 23.06 7.37 -75.18
C LEU A 6 23.27 6.38 -74.01
N THR A 7 23.85 6.89 -72.92
CA THR A 7 23.96 6.17 -71.63
C THR A 7 22.70 6.40 -70.82
N ARG A 8 21.87 5.38 -70.59
CA ARG A 8 20.73 5.41 -69.68
C ARG A 8 21.26 5.05 -68.28
N SER A 9 21.30 6.01 -67.35
CA SER A 9 21.56 5.77 -65.94
C SER A 9 20.28 5.26 -65.25
N LEU A 10 20.31 4.03 -64.79
CA LEU A 10 19.28 3.43 -63.94
C LEU A 10 19.56 3.84 -62.51
N ILE A 11 18.73 4.73 -61.93
CA ILE A 11 18.78 5.07 -60.51
C ILE A 11 17.96 3.98 -59.76
N LEU A 12 18.68 3.13 -59.04
CA LEU A 12 18.09 2.14 -58.13
C LEU A 12 17.79 2.87 -56.81
N LEU A 13 16.53 3.21 -56.57
CA LEU A 13 16.04 3.72 -55.25
C LEU A 13 15.93 2.51 -54.30
N GLY A 14 16.91 2.29 -53.47
CA GLY A 14 16.86 1.34 -52.35
C GLY A 14 16.05 1.92 -51.23
N THR A 15 14.80 1.53 -51.03
CA THR A 15 14.00 1.79 -49.83
C THR A 15 14.55 0.96 -48.67
N LEU A 16 15.35 1.56 -47.81
CA LEU A 16 15.73 0.99 -46.52
C LEU A 16 14.50 1.03 -45.60
N ALA A 17 13.75 -0.08 -45.51
CA ALA A 17 12.73 -0.26 -44.49
C ALA A 17 13.45 -0.44 -43.14
N ALA A 18 13.51 0.63 -42.35
CA ALA A 18 13.94 0.55 -40.96
C ALA A 18 12.89 -0.23 -40.18
N PHE A 19 13.10 -1.55 -40.01
CA PHE A 19 12.41 -2.32 -38.99
C PHE A 19 12.83 -1.78 -37.62
N ALA A 20 11.99 -0.95 -37.01
CA ALA A 20 12.09 -0.65 -35.57
C ALA A 20 11.78 -1.98 -34.85
N PHE A 21 12.83 -2.71 -34.47
CA PHE A 21 12.71 -3.76 -33.48
C PHE A 21 12.30 -3.07 -32.16
N GLN A 22 10.99 -3.08 -31.87
CA GLN A 22 10.52 -2.90 -30.51
C GLN A 22 11.11 -4.06 -29.73
N THR A 23 12.18 -3.82 -29.00
CA THR A 23 12.68 -4.75 -27.99
C THR A 23 11.57 -4.84 -26.93
N ALA A 24 10.71 -5.85 -27.02
CA ALA A 24 9.87 -6.22 -25.91
C ALA A 24 10.81 -6.42 -24.71
N SER A 25 10.68 -5.59 -23.68
CA SER A 25 11.43 -5.76 -22.46
C SER A 25 11.07 -7.14 -21.93
N ALA A 26 12.05 -8.02 -21.82
CA ALA A 26 11.82 -9.33 -21.24
C ALA A 26 11.43 -9.16 -19.78
N ASP A 27 10.44 -9.93 -19.30
CA ASP A 27 10.06 -9.95 -17.90
C ASP A 27 11.31 -10.19 -17.03
N PRO A 28 11.42 -9.57 -15.85
CA PRO A 28 12.57 -9.78 -14.98
C PRO A 28 12.66 -11.24 -14.54
N ALA A 29 13.87 -11.74 -14.32
CA ALA A 29 14.07 -13.11 -13.85
C ALA A 29 13.46 -13.33 -12.44
N GLU A 30 13.44 -12.29 -11.61
CA GLU A 30 12.87 -12.30 -10.25
C GLU A 30 12.03 -11.04 -10.01
N LEU A 31 10.92 -11.21 -9.29
CA LEU A 31 10.05 -10.14 -8.79
C LEU A 31 9.84 -10.35 -7.28
N ARG A 32 10.37 -9.44 -6.46
CA ARG A 32 10.33 -9.51 -5.00
C ARG A 32 9.30 -8.52 -4.45
N ILE A 33 8.26 -9.03 -3.80
CA ILE A 33 7.13 -8.24 -3.33
C ILE A 33 7.06 -8.25 -1.81
N GLY A 34 7.14 -7.07 -1.20
CA GLY A 34 6.91 -6.87 0.22
C GLY A 34 5.42 -6.72 0.54
N TYR A 35 4.94 -7.38 1.59
CA TYR A 35 3.56 -7.26 2.03
C TYR A 35 3.42 -7.30 3.56
N GLN A 36 2.28 -6.84 4.04
CA GLN A 36 1.86 -6.94 5.43
C GLN A 36 0.61 -7.84 5.53
N LYS A 37 0.30 -8.33 6.72
CA LYS A 37 -0.91 -9.15 6.96
C LYS A 37 -2.21 -8.47 6.54
N SER A 38 -2.24 -7.15 6.51
CA SER A 38 -3.39 -6.35 6.04
C SER A 38 -3.54 -6.25 4.51
N ALA A 39 -2.56 -6.75 3.73
CA ALA A 39 -2.55 -6.64 2.27
C ALA A 39 -3.35 -7.78 1.61
N VAL A 40 -4.68 -7.77 1.72
CA VAL A 40 -5.57 -8.85 1.22
C VAL A 40 -5.30 -9.19 -0.24
N ASN A 41 -5.20 -8.17 -1.11
CA ASN A 41 -4.99 -8.38 -2.55
C ASN A 41 -3.69 -9.14 -2.84
N LEU A 42 -2.60 -8.84 -2.11
CA LEU A 42 -1.33 -9.55 -2.25
C LEU A 42 -1.38 -10.98 -1.70
N VAL A 43 -2.03 -11.20 -0.55
CA VAL A 43 -2.16 -12.53 0.05
C VAL A 43 -3.03 -13.45 -0.81
N VAL A 44 -4.16 -12.95 -1.31
CA VAL A 44 -5.06 -13.71 -2.21
C VAL A 44 -4.38 -13.97 -3.55
N ALA A 45 -3.69 -12.99 -4.13
CA ALA A 45 -2.96 -13.16 -5.39
C ALA A 45 -1.85 -14.23 -5.27
N ARG A 46 -1.12 -14.26 -4.14
CA ARG A 46 -0.12 -15.28 -3.83
C ARG A 46 -0.75 -16.68 -3.78
N GLU A 47 -1.82 -16.85 -3.04
CA GLU A 47 -2.53 -18.14 -2.91
C GLU A 47 -3.06 -18.64 -4.26
N LYS A 48 -3.57 -17.73 -5.08
CA LYS A 48 -4.12 -18.03 -6.41
C LYS A 48 -3.07 -18.03 -7.51
N ARG A 49 -1.83 -17.70 -7.19
CA ARG A 49 -0.69 -17.65 -8.11
C ARG A 49 -0.96 -16.74 -9.32
N PHE A 50 -1.65 -15.61 -9.10
CA PHE A 50 -2.03 -14.73 -10.20
C PHE A 50 -0.81 -14.06 -10.85
N LEU A 51 0.20 -13.69 -10.07
CA LEU A 51 1.44 -13.13 -10.62
C LEU A 51 2.29 -14.17 -11.32
N GLU A 52 2.42 -15.38 -10.76
CA GLU A 52 3.15 -16.48 -11.39
C GLU A 52 2.49 -16.94 -12.70
N THR A 53 1.15 -16.90 -12.76
CA THR A 53 0.41 -17.18 -13.99
C THR A 53 0.61 -16.09 -15.04
N ARG A 54 0.66 -14.81 -14.59
CA ARG A 54 0.88 -13.67 -15.49
C ARG A 54 2.32 -13.61 -16.01
N PHE A 55 3.29 -14.01 -15.18
CA PHE A 55 4.72 -13.94 -15.46
C PHE A 55 5.37 -15.33 -15.30
N PRO A 56 5.11 -16.27 -16.24
CA PRO A 56 5.52 -17.68 -16.08
C PRO A 56 7.03 -17.90 -16.07
N ASN A 57 7.80 -16.93 -16.58
CA ASN A 57 9.26 -16.99 -16.62
C ASN A 57 9.93 -16.18 -15.50
N THR A 58 9.13 -15.57 -14.61
CA THR A 58 9.61 -14.76 -13.49
C THR A 58 9.45 -15.53 -12.18
N GLN A 59 10.51 -15.62 -11.38
CA GLN A 59 10.41 -16.12 -10.02
C GLN A 59 9.77 -15.05 -9.13
N VAL A 60 8.51 -15.24 -8.73
CA VAL A 60 7.82 -14.33 -7.81
C VAL A 60 8.11 -14.74 -6.38
N ARG A 61 8.62 -13.79 -5.56
CA ARG A 61 8.88 -13.99 -4.12
C ARG A 61 8.10 -12.99 -3.30
N TYR A 62 7.42 -13.48 -2.28
CA TYR A 62 6.67 -12.66 -1.33
C TYR A 62 7.40 -12.64 0.01
N VAL A 63 7.60 -11.43 0.56
CA VAL A 63 8.28 -11.22 1.83
C VAL A 63 7.33 -10.50 2.78
N GLU A 64 7.02 -11.12 3.92
CA GLU A 64 6.14 -10.54 4.94
C GLU A 64 6.92 -9.60 5.86
N PHE A 65 6.32 -8.44 6.14
CA PHE A 65 6.85 -7.44 7.08
C PHE A 65 5.82 -7.13 8.17
N PRO A 66 6.27 -6.85 9.41
CA PRO A 66 5.37 -6.55 10.52
C PRO A 66 4.65 -5.21 10.35
N ALA A 67 5.28 -4.24 9.66
CA ALA A 67 4.74 -2.90 9.42
C ALA A 67 5.42 -2.24 8.21
N GLY A 68 4.81 -1.12 7.74
CA GLY A 68 5.28 -0.39 6.56
C GLY A 68 6.69 0.19 6.65
N PRO A 69 7.14 0.76 7.79
CA PRO A 69 8.51 1.27 7.88
C PRO A 69 9.57 0.23 7.53
N GLN A 70 9.52 -0.98 8.11
CA GLN A 70 10.46 -2.06 7.83
C GLN A 70 10.39 -2.54 6.37
N LEU A 71 9.18 -2.55 5.79
CA LEU A 71 9.00 -2.88 4.37
C LEU A 71 9.72 -1.84 3.49
N LEU A 72 9.61 -0.55 3.77
CA LEU A 72 10.26 0.49 2.96
C LEU A 72 11.76 0.60 3.21
N GLU A 73 12.26 0.21 4.38
CA GLU A 73 13.70 0.00 4.60
C GLU A 73 14.22 -1.11 3.67
N ALA A 74 13.51 -2.24 3.56
CA ALA A 74 13.88 -3.33 2.65
C ALA A 74 13.77 -2.93 1.17
N LEU A 75 12.77 -2.10 0.80
CA LEU A 75 12.64 -1.53 -0.54
C LEU A 75 13.83 -0.63 -0.88
N ASN A 76 14.19 0.29 0.02
CA ASN A 76 15.33 1.20 -0.15
C ASN A 76 16.67 0.45 -0.19
N ALA A 77 16.81 -0.65 0.56
CA ALA A 77 17.97 -1.52 0.53
C ALA A 77 18.04 -2.43 -0.72
N GLY A 78 17.04 -2.39 -1.60
CA GLY A 78 16.96 -3.25 -2.79
C GLY A 78 16.70 -4.73 -2.49
N SER A 79 16.20 -5.05 -1.29
CA SER A 79 15.82 -6.42 -0.89
C SER A 79 14.47 -6.84 -1.46
N ILE A 80 13.61 -5.88 -1.79
CA ILE A 80 12.34 -6.05 -2.51
C ILE A 80 12.22 -5.01 -3.62
N ASP A 81 11.39 -5.28 -4.61
CA ASP A 81 11.22 -4.44 -5.81
C ASP A 81 9.96 -3.58 -5.73
N LEU A 82 8.91 -4.12 -5.12
CA LEU A 82 7.60 -3.50 -4.95
C LEU A 82 6.99 -3.91 -3.62
N GLY A 83 6.16 -3.05 -3.04
CA GLY A 83 5.42 -3.38 -1.84
C GLY A 83 4.27 -2.44 -1.56
N ALA A 84 3.35 -2.88 -0.68
CA ALA A 84 2.19 -2.10 -0.26
C ALA A 84 2.27 -1.73 1.22
N THR A 85 2.02 -0.44 1.51
CA THR A 85 1.98 0.07 2.89
C THR A 85 0.83 1.07 3.08
N GLY A 86 0.57 1.50 4.31
CA GLY A 86 -0.27 2.67 4.57
C GLY A 86 0.35 3.97 4.04
N ASP A 87 -0.30 5.08 4.31
CA ASP A 87 0.06 6.42 3.81
C ASP A 87 1.32 7.02 4.45
N ILE A 88 1.64 6.69 5.68
CA ILE A 88 2.69 7.35 6.44
C ILE A 88 4.11 6.81 6.18
N PRO A 89 4.35 5.49 6.06
CA PRO A 89 5.69 4.97 5.84
C PRO A 89 6.42 5.64 4.66
N PRO A 90 5.78 5.91 3.49
CA PRO A 90 6.45 6.58 2.39
C PRO A 90 6.90 8.02 2.71
N ILE A 91 6.16 8.75 3.54
CA ILE A 91 6.53 10.11 3.99
C ILE A 91 7.85 10.05 4.76
N PHE A 92 7.95 9.13 5.72
CA PHE A 92 9.17 8.94 6.51
C PHE A 92 10.34 8.46 5.65
N ALA A 93 10.11 7.52 4.75
CA ALA A 93 11.13 7.01 3.84
C ALA A 93 11.66 8.13 2.92
N GLN A 94 10.77 8.92 2.32
CA GLN A 94 11.17 10.07 1.47
C GLN A 94 11.91 11.13 2.29
N ALA A 95 11.48 11.45 3.51
CA ALA A 95 12.17 12.39 4.38
C ALA A 95 13.56 11.90 4.78
N ALA A 96 13.75 10.58 4.88
CA ALA A 96 15.05 9.94 5.09
C ALA A 96 15.90 9.83 3.82
N GLY A 97 15.36 10.19 2.64
CA GLY A 97 16.10 10.17 1.36
C GLY A 97 16.02 8.83 0.62
N ALA A 98 15.03 8.00 0.92
CA ALA A 98 14.83 6.74 0.20
C ALA A 98 14.49 6.97 -1.28
N ASP A 99 15.05 6.14 -2.16
CA ASP A 99 14.85 6.20 -3.61
C ASP A 99 13.69 5.28 -4.03
N LEU A 100 12.48 5.78 -3.89
CA LEU A 100 11.23 5.07 -4.16
C LEU A 100 10.28 5.90 -5.03
N LEU A 101 9.30 5.21 -5.63
CA LEU A 101 8.21 5.82 -6.38
C LEU A 101 6.85 5.32 -5.86
N TYR A 102 5.89 6.24 -5.72
CA TYR A 102 4.48 5.89 -5.59
C TYR A 102 3.97 5.44 -6.96
N VAL A 103 3.50 4.22 -7.06
CA VAL A 103 3.09 3.61 -8.35
C VAL A 103 1.61 3.21 -8.39
N GLY A 104 0.93 3.12 -7.25
CA GLY A 104 -0.49 2.80 -7.17
C GLY A 104 -1.07 3.10 -5.80
N THR A 105 -2.40 3.12 -5.72
CA THR A 105 -3.14 3.39 -4.48
C THR A 105 -4.38 2.52 -4.35
N GLU A 106 -4.79 2.25 -3.11
CA GLU A 106 -6.09 1.68 -2.73
C GLU A 106 -6.91 2.73 -1.97
N PRO A 107 -8.25 2.63 -1.92
CA PRO A 107 -9.09 3.54 -1.17
C PRO A 107 -8.78 3.57 0.33
N ALA A 108 -9.15 4.67 1.00
CA ALA A 108 -9.10 4.80 2.45
C ALA A 108 -9.92 3.71 3.15
N LYS A 109 -9.41 3.24 4.30
CA LYS A 109 -10.02 2.18 5.11
C LYS A 109 -10.31 2.68 6.54
N PRO A 110 -11.20 3.66 6.70
CA PRO A 110 -11.37 4.36 7.97
C PRO A 110 -11.82 3.46 9.13
N LEU A 111 -12.49 2.35 8.85
CA LEU A 111 -12.93 1.40 9.87
C LEU A 111 -11.83 0.40 10.27
N ALA A 112 -10.73 0.30 9.51
CA ALA A 112 -9.67 -0.66 9.75
C ALA A 112 -8.54 -0.14 10.65
N GLU A 113 -8.65 1.09 11.16
CA GLU A 113 -7.67 1.75 12.03
C GLU A 113 -8.38 2.38 13.23
N VAL A 114 -7.84 2.16 14.42
CA VAL A 114 -8.47 2.56 15.69
C VAL A 114 -7.46 3.00 16.75
N ILE A 115 -7.97 3.73 17.74
CA ILE A 115 -7.34 3.84 19.05
C ILE A 115 -8.15 2.98 20.03
N LEU A 116 -7.49 2.00 20.64
CA LEU A 116 -8.07 1.09 21.62
C LEU A 116 -7.68 1.52 23.03
N VAL A 117 -8.59 1.27 23.95
CA VAL A 117 -8.34 1.33 25.40
C VAL A 117 -8.89 0.05 26.05
N SER A 118 -8.38 -0.28 27.24
CA SER A 118 -8.90 -1.42 28.02
C SER A 118 -10.38 -1.21 28.33
N LYS A 119 -11.14 -2.30 28.45
CA LYS A 119 -12.56 -2.29 28.76
C LYS A 119 -12.90 -1.49 30.01
N ASP A 120 -12.07 -1.61 31.03
CA ASP A 120 -12.25 -0.96 32.32
C ASP A 120 -11.44 0.35 32.43
N SER A 121 -10.95 0.88 31.30
CA SER A 121 -10.19 2.13 31.27
C SER A 121 -11.06 3.33 31.64
N PRO A 122 -10.55 4.29 32.41
CA PRO A 122 -11.21 5.57 32.68
C PRO A 122 -11.15 6.53 31.48
N ILE A 123 -10.53 6.13 30.36
CA ILE A 123 -10.42 6.94 29.13
C ILE A 123 -11.69 6.71 28.29
N HIS A 124 -12.52 7.74 28.19
CA HIS A 124 -13.78 7.68 27.45
C HIS A 124 -13.84 8.66 26.27
N THR A 125 -12.97 9.66 26.25
CA THR A 125 -12.86 10.69 25.22
C THR A 125 -11.43 10.84 24.73
N LEU A 126 -11.22 11.43 23.57
CA LEU A 126 -9.88 11.73 23.06
C LEU A 126 -9.12 12.71 23.98
N ALA A 127 -9.82 13.60 24.69
CA ALA A 127 -9.21 14.54 25.63
C ALA A 127 -8.59 13.82 26.85
N ASP A 128 -9.11 12.64 27.23
CA ASP A 128 -8.59 11.85 28.35
C ASP A 128 -7.22 11.21 28.05
N LEU A 129 -6.77 11.28 26.78
CA LEU A 129 -5.42 10.83 26.38
C LEU A 129 -4.32 11.75 26.94
N LYS A 130 -4.65 12.93 27.46
CA LYS A 130 -3.66 13.84 28.05
C LYS A 130 -2.90 13.16 29.19
N GLY A 131 -1.56 13.18 29.10
CA GLY A 131 -0.66 12.55 30.05
C GLY A 131 -0.55 11.03 29.96
N LYS A 132 -1.31 10.37 29.07
CA LYS A 132 -1.38 8.91 28.94
C LYS A 132 -0.25 8.35 28.09
N LYS A 133 0.13 7.10 28.39
CA LYS A 133 1.04 6.30 27.55
C LYS A 133 0.27 5.69 26.39
N VAL A 134 0.60 6.08 25.17
CA VAL A 134 -0.07 5.58 23.96
C VAL A 134 0.94 4.79 23.13
N ALA A 135 0.68 3.49 22.96
CA ALA A 135 1.50 2.62 22.10
C ALA A 135 1.09 2.72 20.64
N PHE A 136 2.04 2.74 19.75
CA PHE A 136 1.85 2.65 18.30
C PHE A 136 3.17 2.47 17.57
N GLN A 137 3.11 2.01 16.31
CA GLN A 137 4.29 1.95 15.43
C GLN A 137 4.62 3.35 14.91
N LYS A 138 5.81 3.87 15.23
CA LYS A 138 6.28 5.15 14.68
C LYS A 138 6.34 5.11 13.15
N GLY A 139 5.81 6.14 12.50
CA GLY A 139 5.80 6.25 11.04
C GLY A 139 4.79 5.34 10.33
N SER A 140 3.78 4.83 11.05
CA SER A 140 2.66 4.06 10.47
C SER A 140 1.41 4.91 10.31
N SER A 141 0.38 4.39 9.62
CA SER A 141 -0.92 5.04 9.47
C SER A 141 -1.60 5.29 10.83
N SER A 142 -1.45 4.38 11.81
CA SER A 142 -1.96 4.60 13.16
C SER A 142 -1.27 5.75 13.90
N HIS A 143 -0.04 6.10 13.53
CA HIS A 143 0.62 7.32 14.03
C HIS A 143 -0.10 8.58 13.49
N ALA A 144 -0.52 8.60 12.23
CA ALA A 144 -1.30 9.71 11.69
C ALA A 144 -2.70 9.79 12.29
N LEU A 145 -3.38 8.63 12.44
CA LEU A 145 -4.66 8.55 13.14
C LEU A 145 -4.56 9.19 14.53
N LEU A 146 -3.56 8.80 15.33
CA LEU A 146 -3.33 9.36 16.66
C LEU A 146 -3.08 10.86 16.62
N LEU A 147 -2.20 11.33 15.72
CA LEU A 147 -1.88 12.76 15.60
C LEU A 147 -3.12 13.59 15.24
N ARG A 148 -3.93 13.13 14.30
CA ARG A 148 -5.20 13.79 13.92
C ARG A 148 -6.22 13.75 15.06
N ALA A 149 -6.33 12.63 15.77
CA ALA A 149 -7.22 12.48 16.91
C ALA A 149 -6.85 13.44 18.06
N LEU A 150 -5.55 13.60 18.36
CA LEU A 150 -5.08 14.57 19.33
C LEU A 150 -5.43 16.00 18.92
N ASN A 151 -5.16 16.38 17.65
CA ASN A 151 -5.50 17.70 17.14
C ASN A 151 -7.01 17.96 17.22
N GLN A 152 -7.86 16.98 16.91
CA GLN A 152 -9.32 17.09 17.04
C GLN A 152 -9.75 17.34 18.49
N ALA A 153 -9.04 16.77 19.46
CA ALA A 153 -9.26 16.97 20.88
C ALA A 153 -8.64 18.26 21.44
N GLY A 154 -7.98 19.07 20.61
CA GLY A 154 -7.25 20.26 21.05
C GLY A 154 -5.97 19.93 21.82
N LEU A 155 -5.43 18.72 21.68
CA LEU A 155 -4.20 18.28 22.30
C LEU A 155 -3.02 18.39 21.34
N ASN A 156 -1.84 18.72 21.89
CA ASN A 156 -0.58 18.63 21.17
C ASN A 156 -0.01 17.21 21.29
N TYR A 157 0.86 16.84 20.39
CA TYR A 157 1.56 15.55 20.45
C TYR A 157 2.37 15.38 21.74
N THR A 158 2.90 16.46 22.29
CA THR A 158 3.64 16.50 23.56
C THR A 158 2.75 16.35 24.81
N ASP A 159 1.44 16.39 24.67
CA ASP A 159 0.50 16.19 25.78
C ASP A 159 0.29 14.70 26.13
N ILE A 160 0.82 13.78 25.32
CA ILE A 160 0.83 12.34 25.61
C ILE A 160 2.25 11.83 25.87
N GLN A 161 2.37 10.58 26.30
CA GLN A 161 3.63 9.84 26.41
C GLN A 161 3.66 8.80 25.27
N PRO A 162 4.29 9.09 24.10
CA PRO A 162 4.32 8.15 22.99
C PRO A 162 5.24 6.96 23.30
N VAL A 163 4.74 5.74 23.06
CA VAL A 163 5.49 4.49 23.23
C VAL A 163 5.60 3.81 21.87
N TYR A 164 6.78 3.88 21.27
CA TYR A 164 7.04 3.35 19.91
C TYR A 164 7.34 1.86 19.95
N LEU A 165 6.37 1.05 19.55
CA LEU A 165 6.48 -0.41 19.55
C LEU A 165 5.94 -0.99 18.22
N PRO A 166 6.56 -2.06 17.71
CA PRO A 166 5.94 -2.87 16.66
C PRO A 166 4.60 -3.45 17.13
N PRO A 167 3.69 -3.82 16.21
CA PRO A 167 2.33 -4.26 16.58
C PRO A 167 2.25 -5.36 17.62
N ALA A 168 3.11 -6.39 17.53
CA ALA A 168 3.11 -7.51 18.48
C ALA A 168 3.56 -7.09 19.88
N ASP A 169 4.61 -6.28 19.97
CA ASP A 169 5.12 -5.77 21.26
C ASP A 169 4.16 -4.75 21.87
N ALA A 170 3.54 -3.90 21.03
CA ALA A 170 2.50 -2.97 21.46
C ALA A 170 1.30 -3.71 22.04
N ARG A 171 0.90 -4.84 21.41
CA ARG A 171 -0.15 -5.72 21.93
C ARG A 171 0.21 -6.26 23.31
N ALA A 172 1.41 -6.81 23.47
CA ALA A 172 1.86 -7.36 24.73
C ALA A 172 1.92 -6.29 25.85
N ALA A 173 2.43 -5.10 25.54
CA ALA A 173 2.48 -3.98 26.48
C ALA A 173 1.08 -3.51 26.89
N PHE A 174 0.14 -3.47 25.95
CA PHE A 174 -1.25 -3.09 26.19
C PHE A 174 -2.00 -4.11 27.05
N ASP A 175 -1.88 -5.40 26.73
CA ASP A 175 -2.53 -6.49 27.47
C ASP A 175 -2.02 -6.60 28.92
N GLN A 176 -0.76 -6.18 29.18
CA GLN A 176 -0.15 -6.11 30.51
C GLN A 176 -0.45 -4.80 31.28
N GLY A 177 -1.15 -3.84 30.66
CA GLY A 177 -1.42 -2.55 31.28
C GLY A 177 -0.20 -1.61 31.38
N ASN A 178 0.89 -1.89 30.62
CA ASN A 178 2.09 -1.07 30.58
C ASN A 178 1.90 0.23 29.76
N VAL A 179 0.84 0.28 28.96
CA VAL A 179 0.37 1.46 28.22
C VAL A 179 -1.14 1.61 28.39
N ASP A 180 -1.64 2.86 28.32
CA ASP A 180 -3.03 3.19 28.59
C ASP A 180 -3.92 3.05 27.36
N ALA A 181 -3.35 3.27 26.15
CA ALA A 181 -4.04 3.19 24.88
C ALA A 181 -3.12 2.62 23.80
N TRP A 182 -3.75 2.08 22.73
CA TRP A 182 -3.03 1.48 21.61
C TRP A 182 -3.65 1.92 20.28
N ALA A 183 -2.91 2.66 19.46
CA ALA A 183 -3.31 3.00 18.10
C ALA A 183 -2.81 1.92 17.13
N ILE A 184 -3.73 1.29 16.38
CA ILE A 184 -3.46 0.06 15.61
C ILE A 184 -4.43 -0.09 14.44
N TRP A 185 -4.09 -1.00 13.54
CA TRP A 185 -4.88 -1.40 12.37
C TRP A 185 -5.19 -2.88 12.36
N ASP A 186 -6.11 -3.30 11.46
CA ASP A 186 -6.42 -4.70 11.22
C ASP A 186 -5.26 -5.49 10.59
N PRO A 187 -5.13 -6.80 10.88
CA PRO A 187 -6.02 -7.64 11.70
C PRO A 187 -5.75 -7.59 13.21
N PHE A 188 -4.78 -6.81 13.68
CA PHE A 188 -4.44 -6.72 15.12
C PHE A 188 -5.61 -6.13 15.92
N TYR A 189 -6.28 -5.13 15.37
CA TYR A 189 -7.49 -4.53 15.93
C TYR A 189 -8.60 -5.59 16.13
N SER A 190 -8.97 -6.32 15.08
CA SER A 190 -9.98 -7.38 15.16
C SER A 190 -9.60 -8.47 16.17
N ALA A 191 -8.32 -8.84 16.22
CA ALA A 191 -7.84 -9.80 17.21
C ALA A 191 -7.97 -9.29 18.66
N ALA A 192 -7.76 -7.99 18.89
CA ALA A 192 -7.96 -7.39 20.21
C ALA A 192 -9.45 -7.29 20.56
N LEU A 193 -10.28 -6.82 19.62
CA LEU A 193 -11.72 -6.62 19.83
C LEU A 193 -12.41 -7.92 20.24
N LEU A 194 -12.09 -9.04 19.60
CA LEU A 194 -12.70 -10.35 19.87
C LEU A 194 -12.35 -10.95 21.23
N THR A 195 -11.40 -10.38 21.98
CA THR A 195 -11.17 -10.78 23.37
C THR A 195 -12.26 -10.27 24.33
N GLY A 196 -13.04 -9.26 23.92
CA GLY A 196 -14.00 -8.57 24.75
C GLY A 196 -13.39 -7.76 25.90
N GLN A 197 -12.05 -7.58 25.91
CA GLN A 197 -11.30 -6.85 26.96
C GLN A 197 -10.92 -5.42 26.56
N VAL A 198 -11.37 -4.98 25.38
CA VAL A 198 -11.07 -3.64 24.85
C VAL A 198 -12.33 -2.95 24.35
N HIS A 199 -12.29 -1.63 24.25
CA HIS A 199 -13.25 -0.87 23.47
C HIS A 199 -12.52 0.13 22.56
N VAL A 200 -13.20 0.52 21.49
CA VAL A 200 -12.71 1.49 20.51
C VAL A 200 -12.99 2.89 21.05
N LEU A 201 -11.92 3.66 21.31
CA LEU A 201 -12.02 5.07 21.68
C LEU A 201 -12.40 5.93 20.46
N THR A 202 -11.76 5.66 19.32
CA THR A 202 -12.07 6.25 18.02
C THR A 202 -11.58 5.35 16.88
N ASP A 203 -12.14 5.55 15.71
CA ASP A 203 -11.69 4.94 14.44
C ASP A 203 -11.28 6.03 13.43
N GLY A 204 -10.96 5.63 12.20
CA GLY A 204 -10.50 6.55 11.15
C GLY A 204 -11.59 7.40 10.49
N ARG A 205 -12.86 7.28 10.87
CA ARG A 205 -13.94 8.13 10.34
C ARG A 205 -13.75 9.60 10.72
N ASN A 206 -14.62 10.48 10.20
CA ASN A 206 -14.64 11.91 10.49
C ASN A 206 -13.32 12.63 10.15
N GLY A 207 -12.63 12.18 9.09
CA GLY A 207 -11.40 12.80 8.61
C GLY A 207 -10.12 12.37 9.35
N LEU A 208 -10.21 11.39 10.24
CA LEU A 208 -9.04 10.89 10.97
C LEU A 208 -8.17 9.95 10.11
N SER A 209 -8.76 9.24 9.12
CA SER A 209 -8.03 8.46 8.12
C SER A 209 -8.54 8.85 6.72
N ASN A 210 -7.74 9.61 5.97
CA ASN A 210 -8.15 10.21 4.70
C ASN A 210 -7.49 9.56 3.49
N SER A 211 -6.44 8.75 3.70
CA SER A 211 -5.67 8.09 2.65
C SER A 211 -5.79 6.58 2.78
N GLY A 212 -5.66 5.89 1.65
CA GLY A 212 -5.62 4.44 1.61
C GLY A 212 -4.20 3.90 1.71
N SER A 213 -4.02 2.69 1.22
CA SER A 213 -2.70 2.10 1.04
C SER A 213 -2.05 2.61 -0.24
N PHE A 214 -0.74 2.73 -0.22
CA PHE A 214 0.06 3.01 -1.42
C PHE A 214 0.90 1.80 -1.81
N TYR A 215 1.04 1.59 -3.10
CA TYR A 215 2.02 0.70 -3.69
C TYR A 215 3.26 1.52 -4.05
N LEU A 216 4.40 1.07 -3.55
CA LEU A 216 5.69 1.71 -3.75
C LEU A 216 6.58 0.74 -4.52
N ALA A 217 7.38 1.29 -5.45
CA ALA A 217 8.41 0.54 -6.14
C ALA A 217 9.78 1.18 -5.89
N ALA A 218 10.83 0.37 -5.85
CA ALA A 218 12.19 0.88 -5.95
C ALA A 218 12.33 1.60 -7.31
N ARG A 219 12.83 2.84 -7.31
CA ARG A 219 12.94 3.65 -8.56
C ARG A 219 13.69 2.90 -9.66
N PRO A 220 14.86 2.26 -9.41
CA PRO A 220 15.56 1.55 -10.48
C PRO A 220 14.77 0.37 -11.05
N PHE A 221 13.90 -0.26 -10.26
CA PHE A 221 13.01 -1.32 -10.74
C PHE A 221 11.91 -0.75 -11.63
N ALA A 222 11.21 0.30 -11.16
CA ALA A 222 10.13 0.93 -11.91
C ALA A 222 10.58 1.51 -13.25
N GLU A 223 11.75 2.16 -13.28
CA GLU A 223 12.30 2.75 -14.51
C GLU A 223 12.74 1.71 -15.55
N ARG A 224 13.26 0.56 -15.08
CA ARG A 224 13.63 -0.55 -15.99
C ARG A 224 12.44 -1.36 -16.48
N ASN A 225 11.31 -1.32 -15.76
CA ASN A 225 10.16 -2.18 -16.01
C ASN A 225 8.83 -1.38 -16.04
N PRO A 226 8.71 -0.30 -16.85
CA PRO A 226 7.54 0.58 -16.81
C PRO A 226 6.25 -0.13 -17.18
N ASP A 227 6.31 -1.11 -18.08
CA ASP A 227 5.14 -1.87 -18.54
C ASP A 227 4.74 -3.01 -17.59
N LEU A 228 5.60 -3.37 -16.63
CA LEU A 228 5.36 -4.46 -15.70
C LEU A 228 4.38 -4.05 -14.58
N ILE A 229 4.49 -2.82 -14.07
CA ILE A 229 3.68 -2.34 -12.94
C ILE A 229 2.17 -2.39 -13.24
N PRO A 230 1.68 -1.89 -14.40
CA PRO A 230 0.27 -2.04 -14.76
C PRO A 230 -0.18 -3.49 -14.85
N GLN A 231 0.68 -4.40 -15.31
CA GLN A 231 0.38 -5.83 -15.41
C GLN A 231 0.31 -6.50 -14.03
N ILE A 232 1.19 -6.11 -13.10
CA ILE A 232 1.12 -6.52 -11.69
C ILE A 232 -0.22 -6.07 -11.10
N PHE A 233 -0.61 -4.81 -11.27
CA PHE A 233 -1.87 -4.29 -10.74
C PHE A 233 -3.10 -4.97 -11.36
N ASN A 234 -3.07 -5.32 -12.64
CA ASN A 234 -4.13 -6.11 -13.25
C ASN A 234 -4.28 -7.48 -12.58
N ALA A 235 -3.18 -8.17 -12.28
CA ALA A 235 -3.21 -9.45 -11.56
C ALA A 235 -3.70 -9.29 -10.11
N LEU A 236 -3.29 -8.24 -9.40
CA LEU A 236 -3.77 -7.96 -8.05
C LEU A 236 -5.24 -7.55 -8.03
N ASN A 237 -5.72 -6.83 -9.04
CA ASN A 237 -7.13 -6.49 -9.18
C ASN A 237 -8.02 -7.71 -9.51
N GLN A 238 -7.46 -8.79 -10.06
CA GLN A 238 -8.16 -10.09 -10.13
C GLN A 238 -8.40 -10.67 -8.73
N ALA A 239 -7.43 -10.52 -7.81
CA ALA A 239 -7.60 -10.92 -6.42
C ALA A 239 -8.67 -10.09 -5.70
N GLU A 240 -8.73 -8.79 -5.95
CA GLU A 240 -9.80 -7.93 -5.43
C GLU A 240 -11.17 -8.32 -6.00
N ALA A 241 -11.27 -8.54 -7.30
CA ALA A 241 -12.51 -9.00 -7.93
C ALA A 241 -12.98 -10.35 -7.36
N LEU A 242 -12.06 -11.29 -7.14
CA LEU A 242 -12.36 -12.56 -6.50
C LEU A 242 -12.84 -12.36 -5.06
N THR A 243 -12.16 -11.51 -4.29
CA THR A 243 -12.53 -11.21 -2.89
C THR A 243 -13.93 -10.62 -2.79
N ARG A 244 -14.27 -9.70 -3.69
CA ARG A 244 -15.61 -9.10 -3.74
C ARG A 244 -16.68 -10.11 -4.18
N ALA A 245 -16.38 -10.98 -5.14
CA ALA A 245 -17.32 -12.00 -5.63
C ALA A 245 -17.53 -13.15 -4.63
N ASN A 246 -16.51 -13.47 -3.83
CA ASN A 246 -16.54 -14.55 -2.85
C ASN A 246 -15.77 -14.15 -1.58
N PRO A 247 -16.34 -13.30 -0.72
CA PRO A 247 -15.69 -12.87 0.53
C PRO A 247 -15.36 -14.05 1.45
N GLU A 248 -16.26 -15.03 1.57
CA GLU A 248 -16.08 -16.21 2.41
C GLU A 248 -14.84 -17.03 2.00
N GLY A 249 -14.68 -17.28 0.69
CA GLY A 249 -13.50 -17.97 0.18
C GLY A 249 -12.21 -17.20 0.43
N SER A 250 -12.25 -15.86 0.38
CA SER A 250 -11.10 -15.02 0.69
C SER A 250 -10.80 -14.98 2.20
N ILE A 251 -11.83 -15.00 3.07
CA ILE A 251 -11.68 -15.16 4.53
C ILE A 251 -10.97 -16.49 4.84
N GLU A 252 -11.34 -17.58 4.18
CA GLU A 252 -10.68 -18.87 4.37
C GLU A 252 -9.21 -18.86 3.92
N ILE A 253 -8.91 -18.22 2.77
CA ILE A 253 -7.54 -18.04 2.30
C ILE A 253 -6.73 -17.26 3.34
N MET A 254 -7.22 -16.11 3.77
CA MET A 254 -6.54 -15.26 4.74
C MET A 254 -6.35 -15.97 6.08
N THR A 255 -7.35 -16.72 6.56
CA THR A 255 -7.28 -17.54 7.78
C THR A 255 -6.09 -18.50 7.72
N ARG A 256 -5.95 -19.25 6.63
CA ARG A 256 -4.83 -20.19 6.45
C ARG A 256 -3.49 -19.49 6.30
N GLN A 257 -3.45 -18.45 5.47
CA GLN A 257 -2.20 -17.77 5.11
C GLN A 257 -1.63 -16.94 6.28
N LEU A 258 -2.49 -16.36 7.11
CA LEU A 258 -2.06 -15.55 8.26
C LEU A 258 -1.96 -16.33 9.56
N GLY A 259 -2.48 -17.56 9.60
CA GLY A 259 -2.55 -18.36 10.84
C GLY A 259 -3.41 -17.71 11.92
N LEU A 260 -4.43 -16.92 11.54
CA LEU A 260 -5.33 -16.24 12.45
C LEU A 260 -6.66 -17.00 12.55
N PRO A 261 -7.37 -16.95 13.71
CA PRO A 261 -8.70 -17.49 13.84
C PRO A 261 -9.66 -16.89 12.79
N ARG A 262 -10.53 -17.72 12.19
CA ARG A 262 -11.50 -17.29 11.18
C ARG A 262 -12.35 -16.10 11.64
N ALA A 263 -12.75 -16.06 12.92
CA ALA A 263 -13.54 -14.96 13.48
C ALA A 263 -12.78 -13.61 13.42
N VAL A 264 -11.45 -13.63 13.64
CA VAL A 264 -10.59 -12.43 13.52
C VAL A 264 -10.57 -11.94 12.08
N VAL A 265 -10.40 -12.86 11.12
CA VAL A 265 -10.35 -12.51 9.69
C VAL A 265 -11.72 -12.02 9.21
N ALA A 266 -12.82 -12.65 9.64
CA ALA A 266 -14.17 -12.19 9.30
C ALA A 266 -14.45 -10.78 9.86
N SER A 267 -14.05 -10.49 11.10
CA SER A 267 -14.12 -9.15 11.68
C SER A 267 -13.30 -8.15 10.88
N TYR A 268 -12.06 -8.48 10.51
CA TYR A 268 -11.24 -7.63 9.65
C TYR A 268 -11.92 -7.33 8.31
N PHE A 269 -12.51 -8.33 7.66
CA PHE A 269 -13.21 -8.14 6.38
C PHE A 269 -14.43 -7.22 6.51
N SER A 270 -15.10 -7.18 7.67
CA SER A 270 -16.22 -6.25 7.89
C SER A 270 -15.79 -4.77 7.97
N HIS A 271 -14.52 -4.50 8.20
CA HIS A 271 -13.96 -3.15 8.24
C HIS A 271 -13.33 -2.71 6.91
N ARG A 272 -13.17 -3.65 5.98
CA ARG A 272 -12.50 -3.41 4.71
C ARG A 272 -13.52 -3.01 3.63
N PRO A 273 -13.38 -1.82 2.97
CA PRO A 273 -14.14 -1.52 1.76
C PRO A 273 -13.59 -2.32 0.57
N ASP A 274 -14.31 -2.30 -0.56
CA ASP A 274 -13.74 -2.67 -1.84
C ASP A 274 -12.46 -1.88 -2.07
N SER A 275 -11.39 -2.57 -2.41
CA SER A 275 -10.05 -1.97 -2.45
C SER A 275 -9.31 -2.24 -3.76
N PRO A 276 -9.87 -1.82 -4.92
CA PRO A 276 -9.17 -1.93 -6.19
C PRO A 276 -7.94 -1.03 -6.18
N ILE A 277 -6.88 -1.52 -6.84
CA ILE A 277 -5.66 -0.74 -7.05
C ILE A 277 -5.87 0.15 -8.26
N SER A 278 -5.61 1.43 -8.10
CA SER A 278 -5.70 2.45 -9.15
C SER A 278 -4.40 3.22 -9.29
N SER A 279 -4.29 3.97 -10.39
CA SER A 279 -3.21 4.92 -10.59
C SER A 279 -3.28 6.06 -9.57
N ILE A 280 -2.13 6.62 -9.22
CA ILE A 280 -2.03 7.80 -8.35
C ILE A 280 -2.67 9.01 -9.05
N THR A 281 -3.57 9.69 -8.37
CA THR A 281 -4.23 10.91 -8.85
C THR A 281 -3.60 12.17 -8.24
N ALA A 282 -3.88 13.33 -8.83
CA ALA A 282 -3.48 14.61 -8.24
C ALA A 282 -4.07 14.80 -6.83
N LYS A 283 -5.27 14.27 -6.59
CA LYS A 283 -5.91 14.33 -5.26
C LYS A 283 -5.19 13.46 -4.22
N ASP A 284 -4.69 12.29 -4.62
CA ASP A 284 -3.89 11.44 -3.74
C ASP A 284 -2.59 12.12 -3.35
N ILE A 285 -1.92 12.78 -4.32
CA ILE A 285 -0.69 13.55 -4.08
C ILE A 285 -0.98 14.72 -3.13
N GLU A 286 -2.07 15.46 -3.35
CA GLU A 286 -2.47 16.58 -2.49
C GLU A 286 -2.74 16.12 -1.04
N ASN A 287 -3.54 15.06 -0.85
CA ASN A 287 -3.86 14.51 0.46
C ASN A 287 -2.59 14.01 1.17
N GLN A 288 -1.70 13.36 0.43
CA GLN A 288 -0.43 12.86 0.95
C GLN A 288 0.51 14.01 1.33
N GLN A 289 0.53 15.10 0.55
CA GLN A 289 1.29 16.30 0.86
C GLN A 289 0.80 16.97 2.15
N GLN A 290 -0.53 17.13 2.30
CA GLN A 290 -1.12 17.69 3.53
C GLN A 290 -0.72 16.87 4.77
N THR A 291 -0.67 15.56 4.62
CA THR A 291 -0.23 14.67 5.70
C THR A 291 1.27 14.85 5.98
N ALA A 292 2.10 14.95 4.96
CA ALA A 292 3.53 15.20 5.12
C ALA A 292 3.80 16.54 5.82
N ASP A 293 3.06 17.59 5.45
CA ASP A 293 3.17 18.91 6.07
C ASP A 293 2.77 18.89 7.54
N LEU A 294 1.71 18.13 7.89
CA LEU A 294 1.28 17.93 9.27
C LEU A 294 2.40 17.28 10.11
N PHE A 295 3.07 16.25 9.56
CA PHE A 295 4.18 15.59 10.26
C PHE A 295 5.40 16.51 10.40
N TYR A 296 5.69 17.33 9.41
CA TYR A 296 6.77 18.30 9.47
C TYR A 296 6.48 19.42 10.51
N GLN A 297 5.27 19.98 10.51
CA GLN A 297 4.84 21.00 11.49
C GLN A 297 4.94 20.51 12.93
N ASN A 298 4.66 19.22 13.15
CA ASN A 298 4.80 18.58 14.45
C ASN A 298 6.24 18.06 14.73
N ARG A 299 7.22 18.40 13.88
CA ARG A 299 8.63 17.99 14.00
C ARG A 299 8.85 16.48 14.06
N LEU A 300 7.95 15.72 13.44
CA LEU A 300 7.98 14.25 13.39
C LEU A 300 8.82 13.72 12.23
N ILE A 301 9.04 14.56 11.20
CA ILE A 301 10.03 14.34 10.14
C ILE A 301 11.06 15.49 10.14
N PRO A 302 12.33 15.21 9.75
CA PRO A 302 13.44 16.17 9.94
C PRO A 302 13.43 17.33 8.94
N LYS A 303 12.79 17.17 7.79
CA LYS A 303 12.75 18.17 6.70
C LYS A 303 11.41 18.10 5.96
N PRO A 304 10.98 19.18 5.32
CA PRO A 304 9.81 19.14 4.44
C PRO A 304 10.13 18.28 3.21
N ILE A 305 9.10 17.64 2.67
CA ILE A 305 9.19 16.84 1.43
C ILE A 305 8.16 17.33 0.42
N ARG A 306 8.40 17.03 -0.85
CA ARG A 306 7.44 17.21 -1.94
C ARG A 306 7.04 15.83 -2.45
N VAL A 307 5.82 15.42 -2.16
CA VAL A 307 5.30 14.10 -2.55
C VAL A 307 5.32 13.94 -4.08
N ALA A 308 5.04 15.03 -4.82
CA ALA A 308 5.08 15.04 -6.27
C ALA A 308 6.43 14.63 -6.89
N ASP A 309 7.55 14.79 -6.16
CA ASP A 309 8.89 14.44 -6.67
C ASP A 309 9.11 12.92 -6.80
N VAL A 310 8.27 12.14 -6.11
CA VAL A 310 8.32 10.67 -6.09
C VAL A 310 7.00 10.01 -6.50
N ALA A 311 6.04 10.80 -6.99
CA ALA A 311 4.80 10.30 -7.55
C ALA A 311 4.93 10.24 -9.08
N THR A 312 4.88 9.04 -9.65
CA THR A 312 4.81 8.89 -11.11
C THR A 312 3.36 9.04 -11.54
N PRO A 313 3.06 9.95 -12.50
CA PRO A 313 1.79 9.90 -13.23
C PRO A 313 1.79 8.58 -14.01
N THR A 314 1.18 7.55 -13.48
CA THR A 314 1.11 6.24 -14.14
C THR A 314 0.12 6.28 -15.29
N VAL A 315 0.45 5.54 -16.36
CA VAL A 315 -0.49 5.22 -17.46
C VAL A 315 -1.77 4.65 -16.85
N PRO A 316 -2.97 5.13 -17.23
CA PRO A 316 -4.23 4.64 -16.65
C PRO A 316 -4.33 3.14 -16.77
N VAL A 317 -4.64 2.45 -15.67
CA VAL A 317 -5.06 1.06 -15.69
C VAL A 317 -6.40 1.04 -16.44
N THR A 318 -6.38 0.65 -17.71
CA THR A 318 -7.57 0.59 -18.53
C THR A 318 -8.46 -0.50 -17.96
N ALA A 319 -9.61 -0.13 -17.40
CA ALA A 319 -10.64 -1.08 -17.05
C ALA A 319 -11.02 -1.84 -18.34
N GLN A 320 -10.66 -3.10 -18.44
CA GLN A 320 -11.09 -3.95 -19.55
C GLN A 320 -12.62 -4.04 -19.47
N ARG A 321 -13.30 -3.40 -20.45
CA ARG A 321 -14.70 -3.69 -20.71
C ARG A 321 -14.78 -5.19 -21.00
N GLN A 322 -15.45 -5.93 -20.13
CA GLN A 322 -15.93 -7.26 -20.45
C GLN A 322 -16.87 -7.10 -21.67
N THR A 323 -16.40 -7.46 -22.84
CA THR A 323 -17.29 -7.73 -23.98
C THR A 323 -18.03 -9.00 -23.64
N ASN A 324 -19.25 -8.86 -23.12
CA ASN A 324 -20.23 -9.92 -23.12
C ASN A 324 -20.51 -10.25 -24.60
N THR A 325 -19.92 -11.32 -25.07
CA THR A 325 -20.37 -11.97 -26.30
C THR A 325 -21.65 -12.69 -25.91
N GLU A 326 -22.80 -12.06 -26.19
CA GLU A 326 -24.09 -12.74 -26.20
C GLU A 326 -23.99 -13.92 -27.17
N VAL A 327 -24.05 -15.11 -26.61
CA VAL A 327 -24.37 -16.32 -27.37
C VAL A 327 -25.89 -16.33 -27.43
N THR A 328 -26.42 -15.93 -28.57
CA THR A 328 -27.84 -16.10 -28.91
C THR A 328 -28.07 -17.53 -29.35
N PRO A 329 -29.21 -18.15 -29.04
CA PRO A 329 -29.51 -19.59 -29.18
C PRO A 329 -29.58 -20.09 -30.62
#